data_0e585ea2887b00eb28b3148515588684
#
_entry.id   0e585ea2887b00eb28b3148515588684
#
_cell.length_a   1.000
_cell.length_b   1.000
_cell.length_c   1.000
_cell.angle_alpha   90.00
_cell.angle_beta   90.00
_cell.angle_gamma   90.00
#
_symmetry.space_group_name_H-M   'P 1'
#
loop_
_entity.id
_entity.type
_entity.pdbx_description
1 polymer ?
#
loop_
_entity_poly.entity_id
_entity_poly.type
_entity_poly.pdbx_seq_one_letter_code
_entity_poly.pdbx_strand_id
1 'polypeptide(L)'
;MNRFVALLFIALLWVSCKEKNHSESIKTKPITFQHNADLWIIDATSKDTIQRLAIEISDDDYEIQTGLMYRESMEDNQAMLFIFPEPSMHSFYMKNTLIPLDIIFIDENHQIVNIQKNAKPLDETSLPSEKPVQYVLEINAGLSGQWQLKPGDKVEWGLNLTE
;
A
#
# COMPACT_ATOMS: atom_id res chain seq x y z
N MET A 1 -39.67 -25.53 -78.32
CA MET A 1 -40.15 -24.32 -77.56
C MET A 1 -40.38 -24.78 -76.10
N ASN A 2 -39.37 -24.84 -75.25
CA ASN A 2 -39.52 -25.19 -73.88
C ASN A 2 -38.43 -24.36 -73.06
N ARG A 3 -38.95 -23.48 -72.28
CA ARG A 3 -38.13 -22.63 -71.41
C ARG A 3 -37.86 -23.42 -70.14
N PHE A 4 -36.63 -23.85 -69.93
CA PHE A 4 -36.16 -24.36 -68.64
C PHE A 4 -35.73 -23.19 -67.75
N VAL A 5 -36.54 -22.95 -66.72
CA VAL A 5 -36.19 -22.03 -65.64
C VAL A 5 -35.34 -22.81 -64.66
N ALA A 6 -34.04 -22.48 -64.62
CA ALA A 6 -33.12 -23.00 -63.60
C ALA A 6 -33.29 -22.19 -62.30
N LEU A 7 -33.91 -22.82 -61.31
CA LEU A 7 -33.97 -22.30 -59.93
C LEU A 7 -32.62 -22.57 -59.24
N LEU A 8 -31.85 -21.47 -59.08
CA LEU A 8 -30.63 -21.49 -58.36
C LEU A 8 -30.93 -21.36 -56.84
N PHE A 9 -30.82 -22.46 -56.12
CA PHE A 9 -30.92 -22.49 -54.66
C PHE A 9 -29.63 -21.93 -54.06
N ILE A 10 -29.66 -20.68 -53.61
CA ILE A 10 -28.60 -20.08 -52.79
C ILE A 10 -28.81 -20.52 -51.36
N ALA A 11 -28.07 -21.52 -50.92
CA ALA A 11 -28.00 -21.92 -49.52
C ALA A 11 -27.13 -20.92 -48.77
N LEU A 12 -27.74 -19.97 -48.05
CA LEU A 12 -27.04 -19.09 -47.10
C LEU A 12 -26.60 -19.94 -45.90
N LEU A 13 -25.31 -20.26 -45.86
CA LEU A 13 -24.65 -20.81 -44.68
C LEU A 13 -24.55 -19.72 -43.64
N TRP A 14 -25.43 -19.72 -42.67
CA TRP A 14 -25.28 -18.93 -41.46
C TRP A 14 -24.12 -19.51 -40.62
N VAL A 15 -22.90 -19.00 -40.80
CA VAL A 15 -21.80 -19.30 -39.89
C VAL A 15 -22.04 -18.43 -38.66
N SER A 16 -22.69 -19.01 -37.66
CA SER A 16 -22.80 -18.42 -36.32
C SER A 16 -21.45 -18.55 -35.65
N CYS A 17 -20.66 -17.47 -35.70
CA CYS A 17 -19.50 -17.33 -34.83
C CYS A 17 -20.00 -17.23 -33.40
N LYS A 18 -19.96 -18.33 -32.67
CA LYS A 18 -20.14 -18.36 -31.22
C LYS A 18 -18.88 -17.81 -30.58
N GLU A 19 -18.83 -16.48 -30.38
CA GLU A 19 -17.80 -15.88 -29.53
C GLU A 19 -17.92 -16.53 -28.15
N LYS A 20 -16.96 -17.40 -27.84
CA LYS A 20 -16.69 -17.80 -26.47
C LYS A 20 -16.10 -16.57 -25.80
N ASN A 21 -16.92 -15.82 -25.08
CA ASN A 21 -16.44 -14.87 -24.09
C ASN A 21 -15.68 -15.66 -23.01
N HIS A 22 -14.42 -15.91 -23.26
CA HIS A 22 -13.47 -16.33 -22.25
C HIS A 22 -13.08 -15.06 -21.49
N SER A 23 -13.98 -14.58 -20.64
CA SER A 23 -13.57 -13.71 -19.56
C SER A 23 -12.82 -14.62 -18.57
N GLU A 24 -11.56 -14.92 -18.85
CA GLU A 24 -10.65 -15.31 -17.79
C GLU A 24 -10.62 -14.15 -16.81
N SER A 25 -11.32 -14.30 -15.69
CA SER A 25 -11.13 -13.45 -14.55
C SER A 25 -9.64 -13.61 -14.18
N ILE A 26 -8.85 -12.59 -14.49
CA ILE A 26 -7.48 -12.52 -14.00
C ILE A 26 -7.61 -12.55 -12.48
N LYS A 27 -7.41 -13.72 -11.88
CA LYS A 27 -7.29 -13.86 -10.43
C LYS A 27 -5.96 -13.24 -10.08
N THR A 28 -5.97 -11.93 -9.80
CA THR A 28 -4.84 -11.27 -9.19
C THR A 28 -4.54 -11.99 -7.89
N LYS A 29 -3.29 -12.47 -7.75
CA LYS A 29 -2.85 -13.09 -6.49
C LYS A 29 -3.03 -12.03 -5.38
N PRO A 30 -3.67 -12.37 -4.25
CA PRO A 30 -3.78 -11.42 -3.15
C PRO A 30 -2.40 -10.90 -2.76
N ILE A 31 -2.29 -9.59 -2.56
CA ILE A 31 -1.07 -8.99 -2.02
C ILE A 31 -1.04 -9.40 -0.54
N THR A 32 -0.06 -10.24 -0.18
CA THR A 32 0.10 -10.73 1.19
C THR A 32 1.20 -9.96 1.90
N PHE A 33 1.03 -9.73 3.20
CA PHE A 33 2.01 -9.12 4.06
C PHE A 33 3.33 -9.93 4.06
N GLN A 34 4.46 -9.24 3.94
CA GLN A 34 5.80 -9.82 3.98
C GLN A 34 6.56 -9.27 5.19
N HIS A 35 6.74 -10.10 6.21
CA HIS A 35 7.48 -9.71 7.40
C HIS A 35 8.98 -9.63 7.10
N ASN A 36 9.49 -8.43 6.83
CA ASN A 36 10.91 -8.19 6.55
C ASN A 36 11.73 -7.94 7.81
N ALA A 37 11.15 -7.24 8.80
CA ALA A 37 11.82 -6.86 10.04
C ALA A 37 10.83 -6.65 11.19
N ASP A 38 11.36 -6.55 12.41
CA ASP A 38 10.63 -6.04 13.56
C ASP A 38 10.98 -4.57 13.79
N LEU A 39 9.99 -3.80 14.25
CA LEU A 39 10.12 -2.38 14.58
C LEU A 39 9.62 -2.12 15.99
N TRP A 40 10.32 -1.27 16.71
CA TRP A 40 9.97 -0.81 18.05
C TRP A 40 9.76 0.70 18.04
N ILE A 41 8.66 1.14 18.64
CA ILE A 41 8.41 2.55 18.93
C ILE A 41 8.69 2.77 20.42
N ILE A 42 9.51 3.76 20.72
CA ILE A 42 10.10 3.99 22.05
C ILE A 42 9.74 5.40 22.53
N ASP A 43 9.20 5.52 23.73
CA ASP A 43 8.88 6.82 24.35
C ASP A 43 10.15 7.68 24.54
N ALA A 44 10.06 8.92 24.11
CA ALA A 44 11.18 9.87 24.18
C ALA A 44 11.70 10.10 25.60
N THR A 45 10.84 9.99 26.61
CA THR A 45 11.11 10.35 28.00
C THR A 45 11.45 9.13 28.84
N SER A 46 10.56 8.13 28.90
CA SER A 46 10.74 6.95 29.75
C SER A 46 11.72 5.95 29.15
N LYS A 47 11.94 6.01 27.84
CA LYS A 47 12.71 5.01 27.07
C LYS A 47 12.09 3.60 27.03
N ASP A 48 10.84 3.49 27.46
CA ASP A 48 10.10 2.24 27.37
C ASP A 48 9.62 2.01 25.95
N THR A 49 9.50 0.73 25.55
CA THR A 49 8.85 0.36 24.30
C THR A 49 7.35 0.61 24.40
N ILE A 50 6.82 1.52 23.58
CA ILE A 50 5.39 1.76 23.44
C ILE A 50 4.73 0.63 22.67
N GLN A 51 5.35 0.21 21.53
CA GLN A 51 4.79 -0.81 20.64
C GLN A 51 5.88 -1.56 19.89
N ARG A 52 5.61 -2.83 19.55
CA ARG A 52 6.38 -3.64 18.61
C ARG A 52 5.51 -4.03 17.43
N LEU A 53 6.04 -3.88 16.23
CA LEU A 53 5.35 -4.14 14.98
C LEU A 53 6.17 -5.09 14.10
N ALA A 54 5.50 -5.95 13.38
CA ALA A 54 6.05 -6.61 12.22
C ALA A 54 5.97 -5.63 11.03
N ILE A 55 7.05 -5.44 10.29
CA ILE A 55 7.05 -4.48 9.19
C ILE A 55 7.41 -5.10 7.85
N GLU A 56 6.78 -4.56 6.79
CA GLU A 56 7.32 -4.60 5.44
C GLU A 56 8.23 -3.39 5.25
N ILE A 57 9.30 -3.58 4.49
CA ILE A 57 10.22 -2.51 4.11
C ILE A 57 9.99 -2.17 2.64
N SER A 58 9.92 -0.89 2.35
CA SER A 58 9.76 -0.31 1.02
C SER A 58 10.94 0.63 0.78
N ASP A 59 11.94 0.18 0.03
CA ASP A 59 13.21 0.88 -0.17
C ASP A 59 13.64 0.98 -1.64
N ASP A 60 12.85 0.45 -2.58
CA ASP A 60 13.02 0.68 -4.00
C ASP A 60 11.95 1.61 -4.58
N ASP A 61 12.21 2.17 -5.77
CA ASP A 61 11.32 3.16 -6.42
C ASP A 61 9.91 2.64 -6.67
N TYR A 62 9.76 1.35 -6.99
CA TYR A 62 8.46 0.74 -7.25
C TYR A 62 7.67 0.53 -5.96
N GLU A 63 8.31 -0.01 -4.92
CA GLU A 63 7.70 -0.23 -3.62
C GLU A 63 7.32 1.09 -2.95
N ILE A 64 8.21 2.10 -3.00
CA ILE A 64 7.94 3.45 -2.49
C ILE A 64 6.73 4.08 -3.20
N GLN A 65 6.62 3.89 -4.51
CA GLN A 65 5.49 4.45 -5.27
C GLN A 65 4.17 3.73 -5.01
N THR A 66 4.20 2.42 -4.78
CA THR A 66 3.00 1.60 -4.64
C THR A 66 2.55 1.44 -3.19
N GLY A 67 3.47 1.29 -2.26
CA GLY A 67 3.18 1.15 -0.83
C GLY A 67 2.05 0.17 -0.53
N LEU A 68 1.08 0.63 0.27
CA LEU A 68 -0.10 -0.15 0.66
C LEU A 68 -1.27 -0.09 -0.34
N MET A 69 -1.04 0.39 -1.58
CA MET A 69 -2.09 0.41 -2.61
C MET A 69 -2.68 -0.99 -2.84
N TYR A 70 -4.00 -1.01 -3.06
CA TYR A 70 -4.80 -2.22 -3.36
C TYR A 70 -4.84 -3.27 -2.24
N ARG A 71 -4.32 -2.97 -1.04
CA ARG A 71 -4.49 -3.85 0.12
C ARG A 71 -5.87 -3.64 0.73
N GLU A 72 -6.54 -4.75 1.02
CA GLU A 72 -7.88 -4.75 1.59
C GLU A 72 -7.86 -4.69 3.13
N SER A 73 -6.74 -5.11 3.74
CA SER A 73 -6.57 -5.11 5.19
C SER A 73 -5.09 -5.12 5.58
N MET A 74 -4.82 -4.69 6.82
CA MET A 74 -3.55 -4.84 7.53
C MET A 74 -3.87 -5.06 9.01
N GLU A 75 -3.16 -5.98 9.66
CA GLU A 75 -3.35 -6.24 11.09
C GLU A 75 -2.78 -5.08 11.92
N ASP A 76 -3.31 -4.85 13.14
CA ASP A 76 -2.87 -3.73 13.99
C ASP A 76 -1.43 -3.84 14.51
N ASN A 77 -0.84 -5.02 14.43
CA ASN A 77 0.57 -5.25 14.74
C ASN A 77 1.48 -5.26 13.49
N GLN A 78 0.95 -4.86 12.35
CA GLN A 78 1.66 -4.75 11.07
C GLN A 78 1.80 -3.28 10.66
N ALA A 79 2.86 -3.01 9.89
CA ALA A 79 3.12 -1.68 9.34
C ALA A 79 3.96 -1.77 8.06
N MET A 80 4.04 -0.67 7.31
CA MET A 80 4.99 -0.51 6.21
C MET A 80 5.95 0.63 6.52
N LEU A 81 7.25 0.35 6.41
CA LEU A 81 8.32 1.33 6.59
C LEU A 81 8.93 1.70 5.23
N PHE A 82 8.80 2.95 4.85
CA PHE A 82 9.47 3.52 3.68
C PHE A 82 10.83 4.06 4.09
N ILE A 83 11.87 3.73 3.32
CA ILE A 83 13.25 4.16 3.55
C ILE A 83 13.71 4.96 2.34
N PHE A 84 13.99 6.24 2.52
CA PHE A 84 14.48 7.11 1.47
C PHE A 84 16.01 7.22 1.54
N PRO A 85 16.70 7.39 0.39
CA PRO A 85 18.17 7.47 0.36
C PRO A 85 18.72 8.64 1.19
N GLU A 86 18.02 9.77 1.19
CA GLU A 86 18.43 11.00 1.85
C GLU A 86 17.24 11.70 2.50
N PRO A 87 17.44 12.47 3.61
CA PRO A 87 16.37 13.25 4.20
C PRO A 87 15.87 14.33 3.24
N SER A 88 14.59 14.39 3.00
CA SER A 88 13.94 15.42 2.19
C SER A 88 12.50 15.68 2.61
N MET A 89 11.90 16.74 2.03
CA MET A 89 10.47 16.98 2.19
C MET A 89 9.70 15.94 1.38
N HIS A 90 8.88 15.16 2.05
CA HIS A 90 8.02 14.17 1.42
C HIS A 90 6.55 14.56 1.54
N SER A 91 5.75 14.09 0.60
CA SER A 91 4.31 14.21 0.65
C SER A 91 3.68 12.91 0.17
N PHE A 92 2.75 12.39 0.97
CA PHE A 92 1.99 11.19 0.70
C PHE A 92 0.57 11.53 0.25
N TYR A 93 -0.15 10.57 -0.24
CA TYR A 93 -1.56 10.64 -0.59
C TYR A 93 -2.15 9.23 -0.57
N MET A 94 -3.47 9.11 -0.52
CA MET A 94 -4.15 7.81 -0.38
C MET A 94 -4.69 7.25 -1.70
N LYS A 95 -4.08 7.62 -2.83
CA LYS A 95 -4.48 7.09 -4.14
C LYS A 95 -4.39 5.57 -4.17
N ASN A 96 -5.45 4.91 -4.61
CA ASN A 96 -5.55 3.45 -4.66
C ASN A 96 -5.33 2.73 -3.31
N THR A 97 -5.22 3.43 -2.20
CA THR A 97 -5.12 2.86 -0.85
C THR A 97 -6.52 2.68 -0.30
N LEU A 98 -6.90 1.43 0.03
CA LEU A 98 -8.27 1.05 0.39
C LEU A 98 -8.52 1.05 1.90
N ILE A 99 -7.47 1.08 2.69
CA ILE A 99 -7.51 1.09 4.17
C ILE A 99 -7.15 2.48 4.70
N PRO A 100 -7.81 2.96 5.78
CA PRO A 100 -7.44 4.23 6.39
C PRO A 100 -6.12 4.08 7.17
N LEU A 101 -5.25 5.10 7.11
CA LEU A 101 -3.91 5.05 7.69
C LEU A 101 -3.61 6.24 8.60
N ASP A 102 -2.70 6.03 9.56
CA ASP A 102 -1.90 7.07 10.17
C ASP A 102 -0.50 7.03 9.53
N ILE A 103 -0.01 8.19 9.06
CA ILE A 103 1.27 8.33 8.38
C ILE A 103 2.23 9.06 9.31
N ILE A 104 3.28 8.37 9.74
CA ILE A 104 4.25 8.84 10.75
C ILE A 104 5.54 9.20 10.02
N PHE A 105 5.93 10.46 10.07
CA PHE A 105 7.13 11.00 9.46
C PHE A 105 8.29 11.01 10.46
N ILE A 106 9.44 10.47 10.06
CA ILE A 106 10.57 10.15 10.92
C ILE A 106 11.85 10.74 10.29
N ASP A 107 12.64 11.47 11.07
CA ASP A 107 13.90 12.07 10.61
C ASP A 107 15.06 11.06 10.53
N GLU A 108 16.23 11.54 10.09
CA GLU A 108 17.46 10.74 9.99
C GLU A 108 18.01 10.26 11.35
N ASN A 109 17.54 10.82 12.46
CA ASN A 109 17.89 10.40 13.81
C ASN A 109 16.87 9.39 14.39
N HIS A 110 15.98 8.89 13.54
CA HIS A 110 14.90 7.97 13.90
C HIS A 110 13.88 8.58 14.88
N GLN A 111 13.68 9.91 14.86
CA GLN A 111 12.69 10.57 15.71
C GLN A 111 11.44 10.92 14.91
N ILE A 112 10.28 10.68 15.50
CA ILE A 112 9.00 11.13 14.94
C ILE A 112 9.01 12.67 14.92
N VAL A 113 8.75 13.26 13.76
CA VAL A 113 8.68 14.72 13.58
C VAL A 113 7.27 15.23 13.32
N ASN A 114 6.44 14.42 12.67
CA ASN A 114 5.05 14.74 12.37
C ASN A 114 4.21 13.47 12.21
N ILE A 115 2.90 13.56 12.40
CA ILE A 115 1.94 12.46 12.19
C ILE A 115 0.70 13.00 11.49
N GLN A 116 0.44 12.53 10.28
CA GLN A 116 -0.83 12.76 9.58
C GLN A 116 -1.80 11.65 9.98
N LYS A 117 -2.82 12.03 10.78
CA LYS A 117 -3.75 11.06 11.38
C LYS A 117 -5.01 10.87 10.53
N ASN A 118 -5.52 9.64 10.52
CA ASN A 118 -6.80 9.30 9.90
C ASN A 118 -6.87 9.68 8.41
N ALA A 119 -5.78 9.43 7.66
CA ALA A 119 -5.76 9.60 6.23
C ALA A 119 -6.85 8.72 5.60
N LYS A 120 -7.73 9.33 4.79
CA LYS A 120 -8.92 8.65 4.27
C LYS A 120 -8.59 7.85 3.01
N PRO A 121 -9.13 6.63 2.88
CA PRO A 121 -8.97 5.85 1.67
C PRO A 121 -9.35 6.64 0.41
N LEU A 122 -8.58 6.45 -0.67
CA LEU A 122 -8.80 7.03 -1.99
C LEU A 122 -8.77 8.57 -2.04
N ASP A 123 -8.33 9.25 -0.98
CA ASP A 123 -8.17 10.70 -0.94
C ASP A 123 -6.80 11.09 -1.52
N GLU A 124 -6.78 11.89 -2.57
CA GLU A 124 -5.55 12.36 -3.21
C GLU A 124 -5.06 13.70 -2.63
N THR A 125 -5.63 14.15 -1.51
CA THR A 125 -5.14 15.34 -0.80
C THR A 125 -3.73 15.09 -0.29
N SER A 126 -2.85 16.08 -0.49
CA SER A 126 -1.45 16.03 -0.07
C SER A 126 -1.33 15.96 1.45
N LEU A 127 -0.54 15.02 1.94
CA LEU A 127 -0.21 14.76 3.34
C LEU A 127 1.29 15.00 3.55
N PRO A 128 1.72 16.25 3.81
CA PRO A 128 3.14 16.63 3.86
C PRO A 128 3.81 16.22 5.16
N SER A 129 5.13 15.96 5.08
CA SER A 129 5.98 15.71 6.24
C SER A 129 6.22 16.95 7.12
N GLU A 130 6.05 18.16 6.55
CA GLU A 130 6.28 19.46 7.17
C GLU A 130 7.77 19.75 7.54
N LYS A 131 8.61 18.73 7.55
CA LYS A 131 10.07 18.80 7.79
C LYS A 131 10.76 17.76 6.89
N PRO A 132 12.07 17.92 6.64
CA PRO A 132 12.84 16.86 6.00
C PRO A 132 12.78 15.57 6.83
N VAL A 133 12.52 14.44 6.19
CA VAL A 133 12.47 13.12 6.81
C VAL A 133 13.14 12.10 5.91
N GLN A 134 13.69 11.06 6.50
CA GLN A 134 14.31 9.95 5.79
C GLN A 134 13.45 8.69 5.81
N TYR A 135 12.50 8.60 6.74
CA TYR A 135 11.64 7.43 6.89
C TYR A 135 10.18 7.85 7.05
N VAL A 136 9.29 6.97 6.58
CA VAL A 136 7.85 7.11 6.81
C VAL A 136 7.30 5.76 7.24
N LEU A 137 6.51 5.73 8.32
CA LEU A 137 5.86 4.53 8.82
C LEU A 137 4.35 4.67 8.65
N GLU A 138 3.74 3.75 7.92
CA GLU A 138 2.29 3.65 7.74
C GLU A 138 1.73 2.56 8.65
N ILE A 139 0.73 2.92 9.45
CA ILE A 139 -0.03 2.04 10.35
C ILE A 139 -1.52 2.24 10.15
N ASN A 140 -2.36 1.33 10.64
CA ASN A 140 -3.82 1.51 10.63
C ASN A 140 -4.23 2.81 11.33
N ALA A 141 -5.21 3.51 10.77
CA ALA A 141 -5.71 4.78 11.30
C ALA A 141 -6.20 4.65 12.74
N GLY A 142 -5.88 5.66 13.56
CA GLY A 142 -6.26 5.74 14.96
C GLY A 142 -5.26 5.10 15.93
N LEU A 143 -4.37 4.22 15.46
CA LEU A 143 -3.38 3.55 16.30
C LEU A 143 -2.37 4.54 16.90
N SER A 144 -1.94 5.55 16.14
CA SER A 144 -1.06 6.59 16.69
C SER A 144 -1.67 7.33 17.88
N GLY A 145 -3.00 7.53 17.85
CA GLY A 145 -3.74 8.10 18.98
C GLY A 145 -3.89 7.13 20.14
N GLN A 146 -4.22 5.88 19.86
CA GLN A 146 -4.35 4.82 20.87
C GLN A 146 -3.04 4.60 21.64
N TRP A 147 -1.91 4.62 20.94
CA TRP A 147 -0.57 4.45 21.51
C TRP A 147 0.03 5.76 22.03
N GLN A 148 -0.69 6.86 21.91
CA GLN A 148 -0.26 8.22 22.35
C GLN A 148 1.06 8.68 21.74
N LEU A 149 1.31 8.30 20.48
CA LEU A 149 2.53 8.69 19.78
C LEU A 149 2.61 10.20 19.58
N LYS A 150 3.82 10.72 19.72
CA LYS A 150 4.10 12.15 19.64
C LYS A 150 5.46 12.45 19.00
N PRO A 151 5.66 13.64 18.43
CA PRO A 151 6.97 14.08 18.00
C PRO A 151 8.01 13.95 19.14
N GLY A 152 9.20 13.44 18.77
CA GLY A 152 10.29 13.13 19.67
C GLY A 152 10.37 11.65 20.10
N ASP A 153 9.30 10.87 19.98
CA ASP A 153 9.39 9.42 20.18
C ASP A 153 10.32 8.80 19.12
N LYS A 154 11.02 7.74 19.51
CA LYS A 154 11.99 7.07 18.63
C LYS A 154 11.40 5.85 17.95
N VAL A 155 11.92 5.55 16.75
CA VAL A 155 11.61 4.36 16.01
C VAL A 155 12.91 3.60 15.72
N GLU A 156 12.99 2.34 16.10
CA GLU A 156 14.14 1.47 15.82
C GLU A 156 13.64 0.20 15.15
N TRP A 157 14.40 -0.36 14.21
CA TRP A 157 14.07 -1.63 13.56
C TRP A 157 15.30 -2.48 13.31
N GLY A 158 15.09 -3.76 13.17
CA GLY A 158 16.14 -4.74 12.87
C GLY A 158 15.60 -5.86 12.00
N LEU A 159 16.45 -6.36 11.11
CA LEU A 159 16.10 -7.50 10.27
C LEU A 159 15.71 -8.68 11.16
N ASN A 160 14.67 -9.41 10.76
CA ASN A 160 14.32 -10.68 11.36
C ASN A 160 15.45 -11.66 11.06
N LEU A 161 16.38 -11.79 11.99
CA LEU A 161 17.26 -12.93 12.02
C LEU A 161 16.41 -14.10 12.57
N THR A 162 15.72 -14.80 11.67
CA THR A 162 15.14 -16.10 12.03
C THR A 162 16.29 -16.98 12.48
N GLU A 163 16.35 -17.27 13.79
CA GLU A 163 17.16 -18.35 14.35
C GLU A 163 16.72 -19.70 13.79
#